data_34e984d7a9d0c696c3c9df160f8f75dc
#
_entry.id   34e984d7a9d0c696c3c9df160f8f75dc
#
_cell.length_a   1.000
_cell.length_b   1.000
_cell.length_c   1.000
_cell.angle_alpha   90.00
_cell.angle_beta   90.00
_cell.angle_gamma   90.00
#
_symmetry.space_group_name_H-M   'P 1'
#
loop_
_entity.id
_entity.type
_entity.pdbx_description
1 polymer ?
#
loop_
_entity_poly.entity_id
_entity_poly.type
_entity_poly.pdbx_seq_one_letter_code
_entity_poly.pdbx_strand_id
1 'polypeptide(L)'
;MKNVKRTEDDFYLESKRLRMETLRLADTLKDNPLRFVVTNVITMDVEITKSDLKTIVSKNTQDNRFNAFKNKVAQDLRGFLEKSVYEGWREVIPGKHPETAFFAYFSRELGGKAYLCVRKIKNTGLFKPYAIIDQKTFDAEIQNLKK
;
A
#
# COMPACT_ATOMS: atom_id res chain seq x y z
N MET A 1 4.20 -13.14 -34.49
CA MET A 1 3.91 -13.50 -33.10
C MET A 1 2.53 -12.99 -32.71
N LYS A 2 1.75 -13.83 -32.11
CA LYS A 2 0.42 -13.43 -31.67
C LYS A 2 0.47 -12.79 -30.29
N ASN A 3 -0.21 -11.67 -30.13
CA ASN A 3 -0.43 -11.10 -28.82
C ASN A 3 -1.49 -11.92 -28.10
N VAL A 4 -1.09 -12.57 -27.03
CA VAL A 4 -2.03 -13.35 -26.22
C VAL A 4 -2.63 -12.42 -25.16
N LYS A 5 -3.94 -12.28 -25.21
CA LYS A 5 -4.66 -11.50 -24.23
C LYS A 5 -4.68 -12.28 -22.90
N ARG A 6 -4.30 -11.61 -21.81
CA ARG A 6 -4.35 -12.23 -20.50
C ARG A 6 -5.79 -12.46 -20.05
N THR A 7 -6.05 -13.61 -19.46
CA THR A 7 -7.37 -13.98 -18.94
C THR A 7 -7.45 -13.67 -17.44
N GLU A 8 -8.65 -13.75 -16.88
CA GLU A 8 -8.86 -13.66 -15.44
C GLU A 8 -8.05 -14.73 -14.69
N ASP A 9 -7.97 -15.93 -15.25
CA ASP A 9 -7.19 -17.01 -14.63
C ASP A 9 -5.71 -16.66 -14.58
N ASP A 10 -5.17 -16.02 -15.62
CA ASP A 10 -3.78 -15.57 -15.65
C ASP A 10 -3.51 -14.56 -14.56
N PHE A 11 -4.40 -13.59 -14.38
CA PHE A 11 -4.27 -12.58 -13.33
C PHE A 11 -4.42 -13.19 -11.94
N TYR A 12 -5.32 -14.16 -11.80
CA TYR A 12 -5.48 -14.87 -10.52
C TYR A 12 -4.21 -15.61 -10.14
N LEU A 13 -3.63 -16.37 -11.07
CA LEU A 13 -2.39 -17.11 -10.82
C LEU A 13 -1.21 -16.19 -10.53
N GLU A 14 -1.11 -15.08 -11.26
CA GLU A 14 -0.07 -14.09 -11.02
C GLU A 14 -0.23 -13.44 -9.64
N SER A 15 -1.45 -13.07 -9.27
CA SER A 15 -1.73 -12.51 -7.96
C SER A 15 -1.31 -13.47 -6.85
N LYS A 16 -1.63 -14.74 -7.01
CA LYS A 16 -1.27 -15.77 -6.04
C LYS A 16 0.25 -15.92 -5.92
N ARG A 17 0.95 -15.97 -7.04
CA ARG A 17 2.42 -16.05 -7.07
C ARG A 17 3.06 -14.84 -6.39
N LEU A 18 2.61 -13.64 -6.75
CA LEU A 18 3.14 -12.40 -6.18
C LEU A 18 2.83 -12.29 -4.69
N ARG A 19 1.66 -12.77 -4.27
CA ARG A 19 1.31 -12.82 -2.84
C ARG A 19 2.28 -13.70 -2.07
N MET A 20 2.61 -14.87 -2.61
CA MET A 20 3.55 -15.79 -1.97
C MET A 20 4.96 -15.17 -1.88
N GLU A 21 5.40 -14.48 -2.94
CA GLU A 21 6.68 -13.77 -2.93
C GLU A 21 6.69 -12.67 -1.86
N THR A 22 5.60 -11.92 -1.75
CA THR A 22 5.49 -10.85 -0.74
C THR A 22 5.48 -11.43 0.68
N LEU A 23 4.82 -12.58 0.89
CA LEU A 23 4.84 -13.24 2.18
C LEU A 23 6.24 -13.74 2.56
N ARG A 24 7.03 -14.19 1.59
CA ARG A 24 8.43 -14.54 1.83
C ARG A 24 9.24 -13.31 2.23
N LEU A 25 9.03 -12.20 1.53
CA LEU A 25 9.65 -10.93 1.90
C LEU A 25 9.24 -10.53 3.33
N ALA A 26 7.96 -10.66 3.66
CA ALA A 26 7.47 -10.35 5.01
C ALA A 26 8.19 -11.18 6.08
N ASP A 27 8.45 -12.46 5.80
CA ASP A 27 9.16 -13.32 6.75
C ASP A 27 10.58 -12.83 7.04
N THR A 28 11.24 -12.19 6.08
CA THR A 28 12.58 -11.61 6.31
C THR A 28 12.56 -10.44 7.28
N LEU A 29 11.37 -9.84 7.49
CA LEU A 29 11.20 -8.69 8.38
C LEU A 29 10.81 -9.08 9.81
N LYS A 30 10.69 -10.36 10.10
CA LYS A 30 10.22 -10.85 11.41
C LYS A 30 11.01 -10.25 12.57
N ASP A 31 12.35 -10.31 12.49
CA ASP A 31 13.22 -9.79 13.54
C ASP A 31 13.94 -8.51 13.15
N ASN A 32 13.78 -8.07 11.91
CA ASN A 32 14.43 -6.88 11.36
C ASN A 32 13.44 -6.09 10.52
N PRO A 33 12.61 -5.23 11.13
CA PRO A 33 11.71 -4.37 10.36
C PRO A 33 12.51 -3.50 9.39
N LEU A 34 11.93 -3.24 8.21
CA LEU A 34 12.52 -2.32 7.26
C LEU A 34 12.28 -0.90 7.71
N ARG A 35 13.32 -0.07 7.78
CA ARG A 35 13.20 1.35 8.15
C ARG A 35 13.94 2.21 7.15
N PHE A 36 13.30 3.31 6.76
CA PHE A 36 13.90 4.29 5.86
C PHE A 36 13.19 5.63 6.01
N VAL A 37 13.87 6.69 5.55
CA VAL A 37 13.30 8.04 5.51
C VAL A 37 12.99 8.38 4.07
N VAL A 38 11.80 8.89 3.83
CA VAL A 38 11.36 9.38 2.51
C VAL A 38 10.80 10.79 2.69
N THR A 39 11.19 11.69 1.78
CA THR A 39 10.57 13.01 1.68
C THR A 39 9.78 13.09 0.38
N ASN A 40 8.47 13.26 0.51
CA ASN A 40 7.55 13.43 -0.60
C ASN A 40 6.45 14.37 -0.15
N VAL A 41 6.68 15.68 -0.31
CA VAL A 41 5.89 16.77 0.26
C VAL A 41 6.03 16.79 1.79
N ILE A 42 5.84 15.66 2.44
CA ILE A 42 6.11 15.49 3.88
C ILE A 42 7.30 14.55 4.08
N THR A 43 8.03 14.73 5.16
CA THR A 43 9.14 13.85 5.52
C THR A 43 8.63 12.75 6.44
N MET A 44 8.89 11.50 6.06
CA MET A 44 8.38 10.34 6.76
C MET A 44 9.51 9.41 7.19
N ASP A 45 9.51 9.06 8.46
CA ASP A 45 10.34 7.97 8.99
C ASP A 45 9.45 6.72 8.93
N VAL A 46 9.70 5.85 7.96
CA VAL A 46 8.82 4.71 7.65
C VAL A 46 9.36 3.44 8.26
N GLU A 47 8.47 2.69 8.90
CA GLU A 47 8.78 1.35 9.37
C GLU A 47 7.79 0.36 8.76
N ILE A 48 8.33 -0.73 8.21
CA ILE A 48 7.52 -1.81 7.64
C ILE A 48 7.87 -3.11 8.36
N THR A 49 6.86 -3.68 9.01
CA THR A 49 7.00 -4.96 9.73
C THR A 49 6.41 -6.11 8.92
N LYS A 50 6.70 -7.33 9.35
CA LYS A 50 6.07 -8.52 8.79
C LYS A 50 4.55 -8.40 8.83
N SER A 51 4.01 -7.96 9.95
CA SER A 51 2.56 -7.79 10.14
C SER A 51 1.97 -6.78 9.16
N ASP A 52 2.68 -5.69 8.88
CA ASP A 52 2.22 -4.68 7.92
C ASP A 52 2.04 -5.27 6.53
N LEU A 53 3.04 -6.00 6.04
CA LEU A 53 2.96 -6.62 4.71
C LEU A 53 1.89 -7.70 4.66
N LYS A 54 1.76 -8.52 5.68
CA LYS A 54 0.72 -9.56 5.73
C LYS A 54 -0.67 -8.94 5.69
N THR A 55 -0.88 -7.84 6.38
CA THR A 55 -2.16 -7.14 6.38
C THR A 55 -2.50 -6.62 4.98
N ILE A 56 -1.52 -6.01 4.30
CA ILE A 56 -1.72 -5.46 2.95
C ILE A 56 -2.12 -6.58 1.98
N VAL A 57 -1.38 -7.69 1.96
CA VAL A 57 -1.61 -8.75 0.97
C VAL A 57 -2.82 -9.62 1.30
N SER A 58 -3.32 -9.60 2.54
CA SER A 58 -4.51 -10.37 2.93
C SER A 58 -5.81 -9.72 2.51
N LYS A 59 -5.80 -8.41 2.20
CA LYS A 59 -6.99 -7.66 1.79
C LYS A 59 -7.17 -7.79 0.28
N ASN A 60 -7.80 -8.87 -0.17
CA ASN A 60 -8.07 -9.09 -1.58
C ASN A 60 -9.35 -8.38 -2.02
N THR A 61 -9.32 -7.85 -3.24
CA THR A 61 -10.51 -7.36 -3.92
C THR A 61 -11.05 -8.47 -4.82
N GLN A 62 -12.18 -8.22 -5.48
CA GLN A 62 -12.69 -9.16 -6.47
C GLN A 62 -12.01 -9.01 -7.83
N ASP A 63 -11.19 -7.98 -7.99
CA ASP A 63 -10.43 -7.72 -9.21
C ASP A 63 -9.06 -8.37 -9.12
N ASN A 64 -8.88 -9.51 -9.77
CA ASN A 64 -7.60 -10.25 -9.74
C ASN A 64 -6.46 -9.47 -10.38
N ARG A 65 -6.75 -8.65 -11.38
CA ARG A 65 -5.74 -7.80 -12.01
C ARG A 65 -5.20 -6.79 -10.99
N PHE A 66 -6.08 -6.15 -10.23
CA PHE A 66 -5.64 -5.23 -9.19
C PHE A 66 -4.91 -5.95 -8.06
N ASN A 67 -5.36 -7.15 -7.67
CA ASN A 67 -4.68 -7.93 -6.65
C ASN A 67 -3.24 -8.26 -7.05
N ALA A 68 -3.01 -8.64 -8.31
CA ALA A 68 -1.66 -8.88 -8.81
C ALA A 68 -0.82 -7.62 -8.73
N PHE A 69 -1.37 -6.50 -9.17
CA PHE A 69 -0.71 -5.20 -9.12
C PHE A 69 -0.36 -4.78 -7.68
N LYS A 70 -1.32 -4.89 -6.77
CA LYS A 70 -1.15 -4.56 -5.37
C LYS A 70 -0.03 -5.39 -4.72
N ASN A 71 -0.02 -6.69 -4.97
CA ASN A 71 1.00 -7.56 -4.42
C ASN A 71 2.39 -7.22 -4.95
N LYS A 72 2.49 -6.79 -6.22
CA LYS A 72 3.76 -6.35 -6.79
C LYS A 72 4.23 -5.04 -6.15
N VAL A 73 3.32 -4.08 -5.95
CA VAL A 73 3.62 -2.81 -5.28
C VAL A 73 4.10 -3.05 -3.85
N ALA A 74 3.49 -3.99 -3.15
CA ALA A 74 3.85 -4.30 -1.77
C ALA A 74 5.31 -4.78 -1.62
N GLN A 75 5.93 -5.25 -2.69
CA GLN A 75 7.33 -5.70 -2.67
C GLN A 75 8.33 -4.53 -2.71
N ASP A 76 7.88 -3.31 -3.06
CA ASP A 76 8.76 -2.14 -3.10
C ASP A 76 8.00 -0.87 -2.69
N LEU A 77 7.62 -0.82 -1.43
CA LEU A 77 6.88 0.32 -0.89
C LEU A 77 7.74 1.58 -0.84
N ARG A 78 9.05 1.43 -0.59
CA ARG A 78 9.96 2.57 -0.60
C ARG A 78 9.99 3.24 -1.97
N GLY A 79 10.20 2.46 -3.03
CA GLY A 79 10.21 2.99 -4.40
C GLY A 79 8.87 3.62 -4.77
N PHE A 80 7.77 3.03 -4.33
CA PHE A 80 6.44 3.60 -4.54
C PHE A 80 6.35 4.98 -3.91
N LEU A 81 6.70 5.12 -2.64
CA LEU A 81 6.62 6.40 -1.93
C LEU A 81 7.54 7.46 -2.54
N GLU A 82 8.74 7.09 -2.93
CA GLU A 82 9.70 8.04 -3.52
C GLU A 82 9.22 8.64 -4.83
N LYS A 83 8.45 7.88 -5.61
CA LYS A 83 8.02 8.26 -6.96
C LYS A 83 6.54 8.62 -7.05
N SER A 84 5.81 8.54 -5.96
CA SER A 84 4.37 8.78 -5.94
C SER A 84 4.01 10.25 -5.89
N VAL A 85 2.75 10.54 -6.19
CA VAL A 85 2.15 11.87 -6.04
C VAL A 85 1.43 11.92 -4.69
N TYR A 86 1.78 12.91 -3.88
CA TYR A 86 1.08 13.14 -2.62
C TYR A 86 -0.33 13.66 -2.89
N GLU A 87 -1.33 12.94 -2.40
CA GLU A 87 -2.75 13.28 -2.63
C GLU A 87 -3.38 14.06 -1.47
N GLY A 88 -2.74 14.04 -0.30
CA GLY A 88 -3.27 14.70 0.88
C GLY A 88 -3.40 13.77 2.08
N TRP A 89 -4.00 14.27 3.16
CA TRP A 89 -4.18 13.53 4.41
C TRP A 89 -5.56 13.73 4.98
N ARG A 90 -5.99 12.83 5.86
CA ARG A 90 -7.26 12.95 6.55
C ARG A 90 -7.12 12.57 8.01
N GLU A 91 -8.03 13.11 8.81
CA GLU A 91 -8.09 12.81 10.23
C GLU A 91 -8.63 11.40 10.48
N VAL A 92 -8.32 10.86 11.64
CA VAL A 92 -8.84 9.59 12.10
C VAL A 92 -10.26 9.80 12.61
N ILE A 93 -11.17 8.86 12.29
CA ILE A 93 -12.53 8.87 12.80
C ILE A 93 -12.48 8.66 14.32
N PRO A 94 -13.12 9.52 15.15
CA PRO A 94 -13.11 9.37 16.60
C PRO A 94 -13.55 7.97 17.04
N GLY A 95 -12.80 7.38 17.96
CA GLY A 95 -13.07 6.04 18.49
C GLY A 95 -12.48 4.90 17.67
N LYS A 96 -11.86 5.21 16.52
CA LYS A 96 -11.16 4.21 15.69
C LYS A 96 -9.68 4.55 15.61
N HIS A 97 -8.83 3.53 15.54
CA HIS A 97 -7.39 3.69 15.40
C HIS A 97 -6.78 4.65 16.43
N PRO A 98 -6.93 4.39 17.73
CA PRO A 98 -6.50 5.33 18.78
C PRO A 98 -4.99 5.65 18.75
N GLU A 99 -4.17 4.76 18.20
CA GLU A 99 -2.73 4.96 18.08
C GLU A 99 -2.31 5.78 16.86
N THR A 100 -3.25 6.09 15.96
CA THR A 100 -2.97 6.75 14.69
C THR A 100 -3.27 8.26 14.78
N ALA A 101 -2.31 9.10 14.37
CA ALA A 101 -2.48 10.55 14.33
C ALA A 101 -3.27 10.98 13.08
N PHE A 102 -2.91 10.48 11.93
CA PHE A 102 -3.62 10.77 10.68
C PHE A 102 -3.25 9.72 9.61
N PHE A 103 -4.02 9.72 8.51
CA PHE A 103 -3.75 8.92 7.32
C PHE A 103 -3.32 9.84 6.17
N ALA A 104 -2.29 9.46 5.44
CA ALA A 104 -1.83 10.16 4.24
C ALA A 104 -1.90 9.24 3.03
N TYR A 105 -2.12 9.81 1.85
CA TYR A 105 -2.36 9.05 0.61
C TYR A 105 -1.38 9.47 -0.47
N PHE A 106 -0.82 8.47 -1.15
CA PHE A 106 0.15 8.65 -2.23
C PHE A 106 -0.26 7.77 -3.40
N SER A 107 -0.17 8.31 -4.62
CA SER A 107 -0.65 7.59 -5.80
C SER A 107 0.43 7.43 -6.87
N ARG A 108 0.31 6.37 -7.65
CA ARG A 108 1.11 6.15 -8.86
C ARG A 108 0.27 5.51 -9.94
N GLU A 109 0.61 5.87 -11.19
CA GLU A 109 0.02 5.26 -12.38
C GLU A 109 1.00 4.23 -12.93
N LEU A 110 0.67 2.95 -12.80
CA LEU A 110 1.53 1.83 -13.21
C LEU A 110 0.72 0.78 -14.00
N GLY A 111 0.03 1.21 -15.05
CA GLY A 111 -0.89 0.35 -15.77
C GLY A 111 -2.29 0.34 -15.15
N GLY A 112 -2.51 1.20 -14.19
CA GLY A 112 -3.71 1.44 -13.43
C GLY A 112 -3.30 2.30 -12.25
N LYS A 113 -4.20 3.14 -11.74
CA LYS A 113 -3.86 4.04 -10.65
C LYS A 113 -4.07 3.34 -9.30
N ALA A 114 -3.03 3.34 -8.49
CA ALA A 114 -3.08 2.78 -7.14
C ALA A 114 -2.73 3.84 -6.12
N TYR A 115 -3.33 3.73 -4.95
CA TYR A 115 -3.11 4.64 -3.83
C TYR A 115 -2.56 3.85 -2.65
N LEU A 116 -1.44 4.29 -2.13
CA LEU A 116 -0.90 3.76 -0.88
C LEU A 116 -1.35 4.67 0.26
N CYS A 117 -2.03 4.08 1.23
CA CYS A 117 -2.40 4.75 2.46
C CYS A 117 -1.35 4.43 3.51
N VAL A 118 -0.75 5.47 4.12
CA VAL A 118 0.14 5.31 5.26
C VAL A 118 -0.47 6.02 6.47
N ARG A 119 -0.18 5.49 7.65
CA ARG A 119 -0.65 6.09 8.91
C ARG A 119 0.53 6.55 9.74
N LYS A 120 0.39 7.71 10.37
CA LYS A 120 1.38 8.20 11.33
C LYS A 120 0.99 7.71 12.72
N ILE A 121 1.93 7.09 13.41
CA ILE A 121 1.71 6.57 14.78
C ILE A 121 2.03 7.66 15.78
N LYS A 122 1.10 7.92 16.70
CA LYS A 122 1.23 9.02 17.68
C LYS A 122 2.45 8.92 18.56
N ASN A 123 2.67 7.73 19.15
CA ASN A 123 3.70 7.59 20.18
C ASN A 123 5.12 7.61 19.65
N THR A 124 5.32 7.12 18.44
CA THR A 124 6.65 6.98 17.85
C THR A 124 6.95 7.99 16.76
N GLY A 125 5.91 8.58 16.16
CA GLY A 125 6.05 9.43 14.98
C GLY A 125 6.38 8.66 13.71
N LEU A 126 6.43 7.35 13.76
CA LEU A 126 6.70 6.50 12.60
C LEU A 126 5.51 6.48 11.66
N PHE A 127 5.80 6.40 10.35
CA PHE A 127 4.77 6.16 9.34
C PHE A 127 4.77 4.69 8.98
N LYS A 128 3.59 4.08 8.92
CA LYS A 128 3.44 2.66 8.62
C LYS A 128 2.49 2.48 7.43
N PRO A 129 2.82 1.60 6.47
CA PRO A 129 1.88 1.33 5.39
C PRO A 129 0.63 0.67 5.96
N TYR A 130 -0.53 1.06 5.45
CA TYR A 130 -1.80 0.58 5.96
C TYR A 130 -2.59 -0.20 4.92
N ALA A 131 -2.71 0.34 3.71
CA ALA A 131 -3.50 -0.28 2.65
C ALA A 131 -3.06 0.21 1.28
N ILE A 132 -3.28 -0.62 0.27
CA ILE A 132 -3.17 -0.24 -1.14
C ILE A 132 -4.56 -0.39 -1.73
N ILE A 133 -5.10 0.70 -2.29
CA ILE A 133 -6.46 0.73 -2.83
C ILE A 133 -6.48 1.20 -4.27
N ASP A 134 -7.52 0.83 -5.00
CA ASP A 134 -7.69 1.24 -6.39
C ASP A 134 -8.43 2.60 -6.48
N GLN A 135 -8.52 3.12 -7.69
CA GLN A 135 -9.18 4.42 -7.95
C GLN A 135 -10.64 4.39 -7.51
N LYS A 136 -11.34 3.30 -7.80
CA LYS A 136 -12.77 3.17 -7.48
C LYS A 136 -13.00 3.24 -5.97
N THR A 137 -12.20 2.52 -5.20
CA THR A 137 -12.28 2.51 -3.74
C THR A 137 -11.90 3.88 -3.20
N PHE A 138 -10.84 4.49 -3.75
CA PHE A 138 -10.41 5.83 -3.32
C PHE A 138 -11.55 6.85 -3.52
N ASP A 139 -12.16 6.86 -4.72
CA ASP A 139 -13.23 7.81 -5.03
C ASP A 139 -14.46 7.59 -4.16
N ALA A 140 -14.78 6.34 -3.82
CA ALA A 140 -15.97 6.00 -3.03
C ALA A 140 -15.79 6.27 -1.54
N GLU A 141 -14.59 6.04 -0.99
CA GLU A 141 -14.40 6.02 0.46
C GLU A 141 -13.59 7.21 0.99
N ILE A 142 -12.77 7.83 0.16
CA ILE A 142 -11.85 8.86 0.61
C ILE A 142 -12.31 10.22 0.09
N GLN A 143 -12.73 11.08 0.99
CA GLN A 143 -13.23 12.42 0.67
C GLN A 143 -12.60 13.47 1.56
N ASN A 144 -12.61 14.72 1.07
CA ASN A 144 -12.20 15.89 1.86
C ASN A 144 -10.74 15.80 2.37
N LEU A 145 -9.83 15.33 1.51
CA LEU A 145 -8.42 15.31 1.87
C LEU A 145 -7.89 16.73 2.06
N LYS A 146 -7.11 16.90 3.11
CA LYS A 146 -6.38 18.13 3.38
C LYS A 146 -5.02 18.06 2.68
N LYS A 147 -4.53 19.19 2.23
CA LYS A 147 -3.19 19.26 1.66
C LYS A 147 -2.19 19.74 2.74
#